data_5ec5a6757a06d02f009303d674c7fe47
#
_entry.id   5ec5a6757a06d02f009303d674c7fe47
#
_cell.length_a   1.000
_cell.length_b   1.000
_cell.length_c   1.000
_cell.angle_alpha   90.00
_cell.angle_beta   90.00
_cell.angle_gamma   90.00
#
_symmetry.space_group_name_H-M   'P 1'
#
loop_
_entity.id
_entity.type
_entity.pdbx_description
1 polymer ?
#
loop_
_entity_poly.entity_id
_entity_poly.type
_entity_poly.pdbx_seq_one_letter_code
_entity_poly.pdbx_strand_id
1 'polypeptide(L)'
;ITPEQVRSLAVAEVGVGALTLEQVRALSREQIQSLGYRDFRYLTPEQMIDLMTDQVASIPNEWRFTRSSEESRAELTGDQVRALNVSALHLGVLTESQRAELSVEQIRSLTYRDFRYLNATQTPELTTDQIATIPNSWWFGHISEEARAALTPEQVQALDVSVTGVSGLTVEQAGQLSVEQV
;
A
#
# COMPACT_ATOMS: atom_id res chain seq x y z
N ILE A 1 26.52 19.95 10.40
CA ILE A 1 25.41 20.89 10.09
C ILE A 1 24.27 20.64 11.07
N THR A 2 23.60 21.71 11.50
CA THR A 2 22.47 21.62 12.41
C THR A 2 21.21 21.17 11.68
N PRO A 3 20.17 20.67 12.39
CA PRO A 3 18.87 20.35 11.80
C PRO A 3 18.24 21.53 11.03
N GLU A 4 18.41 22.76 11.50
CA GLU A 4 17.94 23.97 10.81
C GLU A 4 18.67 24.22 9.50
N GLN A 5 19.99 23.96 9.49
CA GLN A 5 20.81 24.05 8.27
C GLN A 5 20.41 22.98 7.26
N VAL A 6 20.00 21.78 7.71
CA VAL A 6 19.49 20.71 6.83
C VAL A 6 18.28 21.16 6.04
N ARG A 7 17.35 21.89 6.65
CA ARG A 7 16.13 22.41 5.97
C ARG A 7 16.44 23.36 4.80
N SER A 8 17.61 23.98 4.79
CA SER A 8 18.06 24.87 3.72
C SER A 8 18.90 24.18 2.64
N LEU A 9 19.21 22.88 2.82
CA LEU A 9 20.05 22.14 1.86
C LEU A 9 19.24 21.65 0.66
N ALA A 10 19.86 21.66 -0.50
CA ALA A 10 19.45 20.84 -1.63
C ALA A 10 19.87 19.38 -1.37
N VAL A 11 19.05 18.65 -0.59
CA VAL A 11 19.38 17.29 -0.08
C VAL A 11 19.69 16.32 -1.22
N ALA A 12 19.05 16.51 -2.37
CA ALA A 12 19.32 15.73 -3.58
C ALA A 12 20.76 15.87 -4.11
N GLU A 13 21.48 16.94 -3.73
CA GLU A 13 22.88 17.15 -4.12
C GLU A 13 23.86 16.58 -3.10
N VAL A 14 23.45 16.49 -1.83
CA VAL A 14 24.30 16.02 -0.71
C VAL A 14 24.19 14.52 -0.52
N GLY A 15 23.02 13.94 -0.80
CA GLY A 15 22.70 12.54 -0.57
C GLY A 15 22.22 12.28 0.86
N VAL A 16 21.05 11.67 0.99
CA VAL A 16 20.38 11.42 2.28
C VAL A 16 21.14 10.42 3.16
N GLY A 17 21.86 9.47 2.58
CA GLY A 17 22.62 8.45 3.32
C GLY A 17 23.77 9.00 4.19
N ALA A 18 24.22 10.23 3.92
CA ALA A 18 25.24 10.90 4.73
C ALA A 18 24.67 11.65 5.96
N LEU A 19 23.35 11.73 6.08
CA LEU A 19 22.68 12.46 7.18
C LEU A 19 22.59 11.58 8.44
N THR A 20 22.72 12.23 9.60
CA THR A 20 22.41 11.58 10.88
C THR A 20 20.89 11.40 11.04
N LEU A 21 20.47 10.55 11.98
CA LEU A 21 19.04 10.35 12.29
C LEU A 21 18.33 11.67 12.63
N GLU A 22 18.95 12.51 13.46
CA GLU A 22 18.42 13.83 13.82
C GLU A 22 18.25 14.74 12.58
N GLN A 23 19.18 14.67 11.65
CA GLN A 23 19.12 15.42 10.40
C GLN A 23 18.04 14.88 9.45
N VAL A 24 17.84 13.56 9.39
CA VAL A 24 16.74 12.93 8.63
C VAL A 24 15.38 13.37 9.17
N ARG A 25 15.18 13.39 10.48
CA ARG A 25 13.95 13.93 11.12
C ARG A 25 13.71 15.40 10.79
N ALA A 26 14.79 16.17 10.55
CA ALA A 26 14.67 17.60 10.26
C ALA A 26 14.31 17.90 8.80
N LEU A 27 14.30 16.91 7.89
CA LEU A 27 13.91 17.09 6.49
C LEU A 27 12.47 17.57 6.37
N SER A 28 12.22 18.55 5.50
CA SER A 28 10.85 18.97 5.17
C SER A 28 10.18 17.96 4.22
N ARG A 29 8.85 18.06 4.11
CA ARG A 29 8.07 17.29 3.13
C ARG A 29 8.55 17.53 1.70
N GLU A 30 8.81 18.79 1.35
CA GLU A 30 9.30 19.18 0.05
C GLU A 30 10.68 18.56 -0.23
N GLN A 31 11.54 18.48 0.78
CA GLN A 31 12.82 17.79 0.67
C GLN A 31 12.64 16.28 0.43
N ILE A 32 11.75 15.61 1.18
CA ILE A 32 11.41 14.19 0.93
C ILE A 32 10.85 14.00 -0.50
N GLN A 33 9.97 14.87 -0.95
CA GLN A 33 9.41 14.83 -2.31
C GLN A 33 10.48 15.06 -3.39
N SER A 34 11.51 15.85 -3.10
CA SER A 34 12.60 16.13 -4.04
C SER A 34 13.63 15.00 -4.12
N LEU A 35 13.66 14.08 -3.14
CA LEU A 35 14.59 12.95 -3.15
C LEU A 35 14.42 12.11 -4.42
N GLY A 36 15.52 11.83 -5.08
CA GLY A 36 15.56 10.97 -6.25
C GLY A 36 15.60 9.48 -5.86
N TYR A 37 15.48 8.62 -6.87
CA TYR A 37 15.55 7.17 -6.67
C TYR A 37 16.87 6.70 -6.04
N ARG A 38 17.96 7.43 -6.24
CA ARG A 38 19.27 7.12 -5.66
C ARG A 38 19.29 7.37 -4.17
N ASP A 39 18.60 8.42 -3.71
CA ASP A 39 18.56 8.80 -2.31
C ASP A 39 17.84 7.76 -1.47
N PHE A 40 16.67 7.29 -1.92
CA PHE A 40 15.93 6.21 -1.24
C PHE A 40 16.73 4.91 -1.12
N ARG A 41 17.62 4.62 -2.06
CA ARG A 41 18.51 3.46 -2.00
C ARG A 41 19.51 3.53 -0.82
N TYR A 42 19.86 4.72 -0.40
CA TYR A 42 20.85 4.93 0.65
C TYR A 42 20.24 5.18 2.03
N LEU A 43 18.92 5.23 2.16
CA LEU A 43 18.26 5.23 3.47
C LEU A 43 18.51 3.91 4.18
N THR A 44 19.15 3.99 5.36
CA THR A 44 19.35 2.81 6.20
C THR A 44 18.05 2.40 6.91
N PRO A 45 17.94 1.16 7.45
CA PRO A 45 16.81 0.76 8.26
C PRO A 45 16.52 1.73 9.42
N GLU A 46 17.56 2.17 10.12
CA GLU A 46 17.47 3.11 11.24
C GLU A 46 16.97 4.50 10.78
N GLN A 47 17.39 4.95 9.60
CA GLN A 47 16.88 6.20 9.01
C GLN A 47 15.44 6.09 8.57
N MET A 48 15.04 4.92 8.05
CA MET A 48 13.67 4.68 7.59
C MET A 48 12.66 4.68 8.76
N ILE A 49 12.96 3.96 9.85
CA ILE A 49 12.11 3.94 11.05
C ILE A 49 12.07 5.31 11.74
N ASP A 50 13.08 6.12 11.54
CA ASP A 50 13.23 7.43 12.18
C ASP A 50 12.51 8.57 11.41
N LEU A 51 12.01 8.30 10.19
CA LEU A 51 11.17 9.23 9.45
C LEU A 51 9.86 9.52 10.22
N MET A 52 9.49 10.78 10.26
CA MET A 52 8.18 11.17 10.82
C MET A 52 7.04 10.74 9.87
N THR A 53 5.85 10.54 10.41
CA THR A 53 4.68 10.09 9.63
C THR A 53 4.35 11.03 8.46
N ASP A 54 4.51 12.34 8.64
CA ASP A 54 4.30 13.32 7.58
C ASP A 54 5.38 13.29 6.49
N GLN A 55 6.60 12.89 6.84
CA GLN A 55 7.67 12.62 5.88
C GLN A 55 7.35 11.37 5.06
N VAL A 56 6.93 10.29 5.71
CA VAL A 56 6.51 9.04 5.06
C VAL A 56 5.31 9.28 4.13
N ALA A 57 4.31 10.04 4.57
CA ALA A 57 3.17 10.44 3.74
C ALA A 57 3.56 11.24 2.49
N SER A 58 4.74 11.86 2.51
CA SER A 58 5.27 12.68 1.42
C SER A 58 6.06 11.88 0.36
N ILE A 59 6.28 10.57 0.55
CA ILE A 59 6.96 9.70 -0.42
C ILE A 59 6.13 9.67 -1.71
N PRO A 60 6.68 10.11 -2.86
CA PRO A 60 5.84 10.52 -3.99
C PRO A 60 5.31 9.36 -4.84
N ASN A 61 5.95 8.19 -4.84
CA ASN A 61 5.51 7.06 -5.66
C ASN A 61 6.24 5.74 -5.32
N GLU A 62 5.65 4.63 -5.78
CA GLU A 62 6.18 3.28 -5.64
C GLU A 62 7.62 3.14 -6.12
N TRP A 63 7.92 3.68 -7.28
CA TRP A 63 9.23 3.49 -7.91
C TRP A 63 10.38 4.05 -7.08
N ARG A 64 10.17 5.15 -6.36
CA ARG A 64 11.16 5.71 -5.43
C ARG A 64 11.23 4.89 -4.14
N PHE A 65 10.09 4.54 -3.59
CA PHE A 65 10.00 3.76 -2.36
C PHE A 65 10.61 2.36 -2.50
N THR A 66 10.39 1.68 -3.64
CA THR A 66 10.96 0.34 -3.90
C THR A 66 12.49 0.34 -4.08
N ARG A 67 13.12 1.50 -4.19
CA ARG A 67 14.58 1.59 -4.25
C ARG A 67 15.25 1.51 -2.89
N SER A 68 14.55 1.81 -1.80
CA SER A 68 15.05 1.45 -0.47
C SER A 68 15.16 -0.07 -0.34
N SER A 69 16.08 -0.55 0.49
CA SER A 69 16.21 -1.99 0.71
C SER A 69 14.93 -2.59 1.31
N GLU A 70 14.69 -3.87 1.10
CA GLU A 70 13.57 -4.57 1.73
C GLU A 70 13.67 -4.49 3.25
N GLU A 71 14.87 -4.62 3.80
CA GLU A 71 15.16 -4.47 5.22
C GLU A 71 14.73 -3.08 5.72
N SER A 72 15.13 -2.00 5.02
CA SER A 72 14.72 -0.64 5.40
C SER A 72 13.20 -0.43 5.35
N ARG A 73 12.52 -0.99 4.35
CA ARG A 73 11.05 -0.90 4.26
C ARG A 73 10.35 -1.69 5.36
N ALA A 74 10.91 -2.86 5.72
CA ALA A 74 10.34 -3.73 6.76
C ALA A 74 10.36 -3.09 8.15
N GLU A 75 11.21 -2.10 8.38
CA GLU A 75 11.31 -1.36 9.66
C GLU A 75 10.21 -0.28 9.85
N LEU A 76 9.42 0.03 8.82
CA LEU A 76 8.31 0.98 9.00
C LEU A 76 7.36 0.52 10.09
N THR A 77 7.08 1.41 11.02
CA THR A 77 6.09 1.20 12.10
C THR A 77 4.67 1.20 11.57
N GLY A 78 3.71 0.68 12.33
CA GLY A 78 2.28 0.72 11.97
C GLY A 78 1.77 2.14 11.73
N ASP A 79 2.20 3.14 12.54
CA ASP A 79 1.83 4.53 12.34
C ASP A 79 2.38 5.09 11.01
N GLN A 80 3.60 4.74 10.66
CA GLN A 80 4.20 5.11 9.38
C GLN A 80 3.48 4.42 8.21
N VAL A 81 3.12 3.14 8.34
CA VAL A 81 2.34 2.42 7.33
C VAL A 81 0.97 3.08 7.13
N ARG A 82 0.27 3.44 8.21
CA ARG A 82 -1.00 4.18 8.13
C ARG A 82 -0.87 5.57 7.52
N ALA A 83 0.31 6.17 7.54
CA ALA A 83 0.59 7.45 6.91
C ALA A 83 0.94 7.35 5.42
N LEU A 84 1.29 6.15 4.90
CA LEU A 84 1.64 5.95 3.50
C LEU A 84 0.47 6.27 2.55
N ASN A 85 0.77 6.93 1.45
CA ASN A 85 -0.17 7.04 0.33
C ASN A 85 -0.16 5.74 -0.49
N VAL A 86 -0.93 4.74 -0.05
CA VAL A 86 -0.96 3.42 -0.68
C VAL A 86 -1.55 3.43 -2.10
N SER A 87 -2.33 4.42 -2.48
CA SER A 87 -2.81 4.57 -3.86
C SER A 87 -1.68 4.92 -4.85
N ALA A 88 -0.59 5.51 -4.34
CA ALA A 88 0.62 5.79 -5.11
C ALA A 88 1.69 4.68 -4.98
N LEU A 89 1.45 3.68 -4.14
CA LEU A 89 2.35 2.57 -3.85
C LEU A 89 1.61 1.26 -4.14
N HIS A 90 2.34 0.25 -4.57
CA HIS A 90 1.79 -1.10 -4.72
C HIS A 90 1.93 -1.86 -3.39
N LEU A 91 0.87 -2.54 -2.90
CA LEU A 91 0.92 -3.26 -1.62
C LEU A 91 1.99 -4.36 -1.56
N GLY A 92 2.45 -4.85 -2.71
CA GLY A 92 3.55 -5.83 -2.79
C GLY A 92 4.88 -5.34 -2.23
N VAL A 93 5.06 -4.04 -1.99
CA VAL A 93 6.28 -3.49 -1.38
C VAL A 93 6.28 -3.55 0.14
N LEU A 94 5.13 -3.84 0.75
CA LEU A 94 4.93 -3.99 2.19
C LEU A 94 5.00 -5.45 2.60
N THR A 95 5.49 -5.72 3.80
CA THR A 95 5.41 -7.05 4.43
C THR A 95 3.97 -7.40 4.78
N GLU A 96 3.70 -8.68 5.04
CA GLU A 96 2.36 -9.13 5.45
C GLU A 96 1.91 -8.45 6.76
N SER A 97 2.80 -8.33 7.75
CA SER A 97 2.51 -7.63 9.00
C SER A 97 2.18 -6.16 8.78
N GLN A 98 2.90 -5.48 7.88
CA GLN A 98 2.63 -4.09 7.54
C GLN A 98 1.30 -3.92 6.79
N ARG A 99 0.96 -4.86 5.88
CA ARG A 99 -0.35 -4.84 5.21
C ARG A 99 -1.51 -5.00 6.21
N ALA A 100 -1.32 -5.75 7.29
CA ALA A 100 -2.33 -5.88 8.35
C ALA A 100 -2.59 -4.57 9.13
N GLU A 101 -1.65 -3.62 9.07
CA GLU A 101 -1.78 -2.29 9.71
C GLU A 101 -2.52 -1.23 8.86
N LEU A 102 -2.93 -1.56 7.64
CA LEU A 102 -3.63 -0.62 6.76
C LEU A 102 -4.95 -0.16 7.38
N SER A 103 -5.22 1.14 7.31
CA SER A 103 -6.52 1.69 7.70
C SER A 103 -7.61 1.35 6.70
N VAL A 104 -8.87 1.43 7.13
CA VAL A 104 -10.05 1.23 6.26
C VAL A 104 -10.02 2.21 5.08
N GLU A 105 -9.64 3.46 5.31
CA GLU A 105 -9.51 4.48 4.27
C GLU A 105 -8.44 4.10 3.23
N GLN A 106 -7.32 3.54 3.69
CA GLN A 106 -6.29 3.04 2.80
C GLN A 106 -6.79 1.85 1.98
N ILE A 107 -7.49 0.89 2.60
CA ILE A 107 -8.10 -0.25 1.89
C ILE A 107 -9.08 0.25 0.83
N ARG A 108 -9.93 1.22 1.17
CA ARG A 108 -10.89 1.84 0.24
C ARG A 108 -10.26 2.67 -0.88
N SER A 109 -8.98 3.03 -0.76
CA SER A 109 -8.23 3.71 -1.82
C SER A 109 -7.53 2.78 -2.80
N LEU A 110 -7.51 1.45 -2.54
CA LEU A 110 -6.82 0.47 -3.36
C LEU A 110 -7.49 0.25 -4.71
N THR A 111 -6.70 -0.21 -5.66
CA THR A 111 -7.16 -0.71 -6.95
C THR A 111 -7.23 -2.24 -6.95
N TYR A 112 -7.96 -2.83 -7.90
CA TYR A 112 -8.06 -4.30 -8.05
C TYR A 112 -6.69 -4.99 -8.12
N ARG A 113 -5.62 -4.30 -8.54
CA ARG A 113 -4.26 -4.85 -8.62
C ARG A 113 -3.69 -5.23 -7.27
N ASP A 114 -4.18 -4.57 -6.21
CA ASP A 114 -3.70 -4.74 -4.85
C ASP A 114 -4.52 -5.77 -4.06
N PHE A 115 -5.74 -6.11 -4.50
CA PHE A 115 -6.65 -7.00 -3.77
C PHE A 115 -6.04 -8.38 -3.47
N ARG A 116 -5.14 -8.88 -4.33
CA ARG A 116 -4.40 -10.13 -4.09
C ARG A 116 -3.52 -10.13 -2.83
N TYR A 117 -3.25 -8.97 -2.26
CA TYR A 117 -2.45 -8.82 -1.03
C TYR A 117 -3.29 -8.66 0.22
N LEU A 118 -4.61 -8.56 0.09
CA LEU A 118 -5.53 -8.45 1.20
C LEU A 118 -5.78 -9.83 1.82
N ASN A 119 -6.03 -9.82 3.12
CA ASN A 119 -6.43 -11.00 3.87
C ASN A 119 -7.96 -11.02 4.11
N ALA A 120 -8.45 -12.10 4.73
CA ALA A 120 -9.87 -12.29 5.02
C ALA A 120 -10.49 -11.20 5.93
N THR A 121 -9.69 -10.53 6.78
CA THR A 121 -10.22 -9.47 7.65
C THR A 121 -10.30 -8.11 6.94
N GLN A 122 -9.52 -7.92 5.88
CA GLN A 122 -9.46 -6.68 5.10
C GLN A 122 -10.44 -6.68 3.91
N THR A 123 -10.71 -7.84 3.32
CA THR A 123 -11.58 -7.94 2.15
C THR A 123 -13.00 -7.35 2.38
N PRO A 124 -13.66 -7.57 3.54
CA PRO A 124 -14.98 -6.96 3.81
C PRO A 124 -14.98 -5.43 3.85
N GLU A 125 -13.82 -4.79 4.01
CA GLU A 125 -13.68 -3.33 4.03
C GLU A 125 -13.66 -2.69 2.62
N LEU A 126 -13.51 -3.50 1.56
CA LEU A 126 -13.64 -3.03 0.19
C LEU A 126 -15.09 -2.57 -0.09
N THR A 127 -15.23 -1.51 -0.87
CA THR A 127 -16.55 -1.06 -1.34
C THR A 127 -17.05 -1.93 -2.49
N THR A 128 -18.36 -1.97 -2.70
CA THR A 128 -18.97 -2.65 -3.86
C THR A 128 -18.47 -2.08 -5.18
N ASP A 129 -18.25 -0.78 -5.27
CA ASP A 129 -17.67 -0.14 -6.45
C ASP A 129 -16.28 -0.64 -6.74
N GLN A 130 -15.42 -0.85 -5.70
CA GLN A 130 -14.10 -1.43 -5.88
C GLN A 130 -14.19 -2.88 -6.38
N ILE A 131 -15.07 -3.69 -5.83
CA ILE A 131 -15.29 -5.07 -6.29
C ILE A 131 -15.72 -5.10 -7.76
N ALA A 132 -16.63 -4.22 -8.18
CA ALA A 132 -17.07 -4.09 -9.57
C ALA A 132 -15.95 -3.72 -10.56
N THR A 133 -14.82 -3.18 -10.08
CA THR A 133 -13.65 -2.87 -10.93
C THR A 133 -12.80 -4.08 -11.30
N ILE A 134 -13.03 -5.27 -10.73
CA ILE A 134 -12.24 -6.48 -11.05
C ILE A 134 -12.47 -6.88 -12.51
N PRO A 135 -11.46 -6.81 -13.38
CA PRO A 135 -11.70 -6.79 -14.83
C PRO A 135 -11.84 -8.18 -15.46
N ASN A 136 -11.48 -9.25 -14.77
CA ASN A 136 -11.58 -10.62 -15.29
C ASN A 136 -11.26 -11.69 -14.25
N SER A 137 -11.49 -12.96 -14.63
CA SER A 137 -11.27 -14.15 -13.79
C SER A 137 -9.81 -14.31 -13.35
N TRP A 138 -8.84 -13.85 -14.14
CA TRP A 138 -7.43 -13.95 -13.79
C TRP A 138 -7.11 -13.11 -12.53
N TRP A 139 -7.55 -11.85 -12.50
CA TRP A 139 -7.35 -10.99 -11.33
C TRP A 139 -8.13 -11.50 -10.10
N PHE A 140 -9.38 -11.94 -10.31
CA PHE A 140 -10.19 -12.52 -9.23
C PHE A 140 -9.54 -13.78 -8.66
N GLY A 141 -9.02 -14.67 -9.53
CA GLY A 141 -8.33 -15.89 -9.12
C GLY A 141 -6.99 -15.67 -8.39
N HIS A 142 -6.40 -14.48 -8.49
CA HIS A 142 -5.18 -14.13 -7.76
C HIS A 142 -5.43 -13.58 -6.34
N ILE A 143 -6.68 -13.25 -6.00
CA ILE A 143 -7.07 -13.02 -4.61
C ILE A 143 -7.04 -14.37 -3.89
N SER A 144 -6.48 -14.44 -2.68
CA SER A 144 -6.41 -15.71 -1.94
C SER A 144 -7.81 -16.31 -1.71
N GLU A 145 -7.88 -17.63 -1.55
CA GLU A 145 -9.16 -18.32 -1.33
C GLU A 145 -9.85 -17.80 -0.06
N GLU A 146 -9.08 -17.62 1.02
CA GLU A 146 -9.58 -17.10 2.29
C GLU A 146 -10.11 -15.67 2.14
N ALA A 147 -9.43 -14.83 1.38
CA ALA A 147 -9.88 -13.46 1.13
C ALA A 147 -11.14 -13.43 0.26
N ARG A 148 -11.23 -14.29 -0.79
CA ARG A 148 -12.46 -14.42 -1.58
C ARG A 148 -13.64 -14.94 -0.76
N ALA A 149 -13.40 -15.94 0.08
CA ALA A 149 -14.44 -16.50 0.97
C ALA A 149 -14.97 -15.47 1.98
N ALA A 150 -14.21 -14.41 2.27
CA ALA A 150 -14.60 -13.33 3.18
C ALA A 150 -15.40 -12.21 2.49
N LEU A 151 -15.67 -12.28 1.17
CA LEU A 151 -16.54 -11.31 0.49
C LEU A 151 -17.93 -11.33 1.12
N THR A 152 -18.47 -10.16 1.40
CA THR A 152 -19.84 -10.02 1.92
C THR A 152 -20.89 -10.30 0.82
N PRO A 153 -22.16 -10.60 1.19
CA PRO A 153 -23.23 -10.80 0.20
C PRO A 153 -23.34 -9.64 -0.79
N GLU A 154 -23.24 -8.40 -0.31
CA GLU A 154 -23.32 -7.19 -1.14
C GLU A 154 -22.14 -7.10 -2.10
N GLN A 155 -20.92 -7.48 -1.65
CA GLN A 155 -19.74 -7.55 -2.50
C GLN A 155 -19.85 -8.66 -3.55
N VAL A 156 -20.42 -9.82 -3.21
CA VAL A 156 -20.68 -10.90 -4.18
C VAL A 156 -21.67 -10.44 -5.24
N GLN A 157 -22.74 -9.73 -4.86
CA GLN A 157 -23.71 -9.16 -5.80
C GLN A 157 -23.13 -8.03 -6.68
N ALA A 158 -22.05 -7.38 -6.25
CA ALA A 158 -21.36 -6.37 -7.04
C ALA A 158 -20.35 -6.95 -8.06
N LEU A 159 -20.02 -8.24 -7.99
CA LEU A 159 -19.15 -8.89 -8.96
C LEU A 159 -19.84 -8.96 -10.33
N ASP A 160 -19.11 -8.56 -11.37
CA ASP A 160 -19.49 -8.90 -12.74
C ASP A 160 -19.04 -10.34 -13.04
N VAL A 161 -19.91 -11.30 -12.76
CA VAL A 161 -19.61 -12.73 -12.95
C VAL A 161 -19.46 -13.13 -14.42
N SER A 162 -19.91 -12.30 -15.36
CA SER A 162 -19.71 -12.54 -16.79
C SER A 162 -18.23 -12.41 -17.16
N VAL A 163 -17.46 -11.61 -16.43
CA VAL A 163 -16.01 -11.42 -16.65
C VAL A 163 -15.16 -12.11 -15.61
N THR A 164 -15.60 -12.19 -14.34
CA THR A 164 -14.83 -12.84 -13.27
C THR A 164 -15.04 -14.35 -13.20
N GLY A 165 -16.19 -14.83 -13.69
CA GLY A 165 -16.62 -16.21 -13.54
C GLY A 165 -17.03 -16.51 -12.09
N VAL A 166 -17.61 -17.69 -11.88
CA VAL A 166 -18.09 -18.16 -10.56
C VAL A 166 -17.13 -19.13 -9.88
N SER A 167 -16.09 -19.60 -10.56
CA SER A 167 -15.19 -20.66 -10.06
C SER A 167 -14.38 -20.26 -8.81
N GLY A 168 -14.30 -18.96 -8.54
CA GLY A 168 -13.60 -18.44 -7.36
C GLY A 168 -14.50 -18.23 -6.14
N LEU A 169 -15.81 -18.46 -6.27
CA LEU A 169 -16.80 -18.30 -5.20
C LEU A 169 -16.98 -19.62 -4.42
N THR A 170 -17.31 -19.51 -3.15
CA THR A 170 -17.82 -20.64 -2.37
C THR A 170 -19.23 -21.03 -2.81
N VAL A 171 -19.69 -22.24 -2.46
CA VAL A 171 -21.07 -22.68 -2.75
C VAL A 171 -22.10 -21.72 -2.12
N GLU A 172 -21.83 -21.24 -0.91
CA GLU A 172 -22.70 -20.29 -0.22
C GLU A 172 -22.76 -18.96 -0.97
N GLN A 173 -21.63 -18.42 -1.40
CA GLN A 173 -21.56 -17.18 -2.18
C GLN A 173 -22.21 -17.33 -3.56
N ALA A 174 -22.05 -18.48 -4.22
CA ALA A 174 -22.73 -18.74 -5.48
C ALA A 174 -24.26 -18.73 -5.33
N GLY A 175 -24.78 -19.16 -4.17
CA GLY A 175 -26.20 -19.10 -3.83
C GLY A 175 -26.73 -17.69 -3.55
N GLN A 176 -25.85 -16.69 -3.40
CA GLN A 176 -26.20 -15.29 -3.17
C GLN A 176 -26.25 -14.46 -4.47
N LEU A 177 -25.85 -15.05 -5.60
CA LEU A 177 -25.90 -14.38 -6.90
C LEU A 177 -27.34 -14.08 -7.28
N SER A 178 -27.57 -12.91 -7.87
CA SER A 178 -28.88 -12.54 -8.41
C SER A 178 -29.21 -13.31 -9.71
N VAL A 179 -30.50 -13.38 -10.06
CA VAL A 179 -30.93 -13.98 -11.32
C VAL A 179 -30.32 -13.29 -12.54
N GLU A 180 -29.99 -11.99 -12.44
CA GLU A 180 -29.36 -11.23 -13.51
C GLU A 180 -27.86 -11.54 -13.67
N GLN A 181 -27.23 -12.09 -12.61
CA GLN A 181 -25.81 -12.48 -12.63
C GLN A 181 -25.59 -13.89 -13.16
N VAL A 182 -26.61 -14.74 -13.22
CA VAL A 182 -26.55 -16.14 -13.66
C VAL A 182 -27.16 -16.29 -15.05
#